data_781d93bba4671857d62c7811b8963a6b
#
_entry.id   781d93bba4671857d62c7811b8963a6b
#
_cell.length_a   1.000
_cell.length_b   1.000
_cell.length_c   1.000
_cell.angle_alpha   90.00
_cell.angle_beta   90.00
_cell.angle_gamma   90.00
#
_symmetry.space_group_name_H-M   'P 1'
#
loop_
_entity.id
_entity.type
_entity.pdbx_description
1 polymer ?
#
loop_
_entity_poly.entity_id
_entity_poly.type
_entity_poly.pdbx_seq_one_letter_code
_entity_poly.pdbx_strand_id
1 'polypeptide(L)'
;DDYRYTFYDKLMKLAISKMDAAQGPCIFEPTELMSHSRKFNQLNNNKLDIVGNVSSTDLEARAQPVKIPVHMGLHGVRLLVVRKGQEAKFNTIRTLDDLRNLTAGVIHDWQVTEVLNENNMPIVTNDEYEALFRMLDRGRIDYIPLAIFEVFQEVKKRPQYAITVEPTIVLNYPS
;
A
#
# COMPACT_ATOMS: atom_id res chain seq x y z
N ASP A 1 -8.73 -10.58 -11.82
CA ASP A 1 -9.15 -10.11 -10.48
C ASP A 1 -7.92 -9.83 -9.62
N ASP A 2 -7.73 -8.58 -9.22
CA ASP A 2 -6.63 -8.24 -8.32
C ASP A 2 -7.05 -8.57 -6.87
N TYR A 3 -6.37 -9.56 -6.27
CA TYR A 3 -6.68 -10.06 -4.91
C TYR A 3 -6.61 -8.95 -3.84
N ARG A 4 -5.87 -7.86 -4.05
CA ARG A 4 -5.75 -6.73 -3.14
C ARG A 4 -7.11 -6.07 -2.87
N TYR A 5 -8.00 -6.11 -3.85
CA TYR A 5 -9.35 -5.53 -3.76
C TYR A 5 -10.41 -6.54 -3.34
N THR A 6 -10.12 -7.85 -3.45
CA THR A 6 -11.06 -8.91 -3.07
C THR A 6 -11.49 -8.81 -1.59
N PHE A 7 -10.58 -8.38 -0.71
CA PHE A 7 -10.88 -8.19 0.70
C PHE A 7 -11.89 -7.06 0.90
N TYR A 8 -11.65 -5.90 0.29
CA TYR A 8 -12.55 -4.75 0.40
C TYR A 8 -13.92 -5.04 -0.22
N ASP A 9 -13.97 -5.72 -1.36
CA ASP A 9 -15.21 -6.16 -2.01
C ASP A 9 -16.05 -7.06 -1.07
N LYS A 10 -15.43 -8.06 -0.47
CA LYS A 10 -16.10 -8.94 0.50
C LYS A 10 -16.55 -8.19 1.76
N LEU A 11 -15.72 -7.28 2.26
CA LEU A 11 -16.04 -6.47 3.43
C LEU A 11 -17.26 -5.58 3.16
N MET A 12 -17.30 -4.90 2.03
CA MET A 12 -18.42 -4.04 1.63
C MET A 12 -19.71 -4.84 1.45
N LYS A 13 -19.66 -5.98 0.77
CA LYS A 13 -20.80 -6.88 0.63
C LYS A 13 -21.31 -7.38 1.98
N LEU A 14 -20.41 -7.70 2.91
CA LEU A 14 -20.78 -8.08 4.27
C LEU A 14 -21.44 -6.91 5.01
N ALA A 15 -20.87 -5.71 4.94
CA ALA A 15 -21.43 -4.53 5.59
C ALA A 15 -22.86 -4.25 5.07
N ILE A 16 -23.06 -4.24 3.76
CA ILE A 16 -24.37 -4.04 3.13
C ILE A 16 -25.36 -5.14 3.56
N SER A 17 -24.93 -6.40 3.66
CA SER A 17 -25.79 -7.50 4.11
C SER A 17 -26.26 -7.39 5.56
N LYS A 18 -25.63 -6.51 6.36
CA LYS A 18 -26.00 -6.24 7.76
C LYS A 18 -26.79 -4.93 7.93
N MET A 19 -27.04 -4.21 6.85
CA MET A 19 -27.88 -3.00 6.91
C MET A 19 -29.33 -3.38 7.19
N ASP A 20 -30.04 -2.51 7.92
CA ASP A 20 -31.46 -2.67 8.19
C ASP A 20 -32.27 -2.49 6.88
N ALA A 21 -33.25 -3.33 6.67
CA ALA A 21 -34.19 -3.21 5.54
C ALA A 21 -34.92 -1.85 5.51
N ALA A 22 -35.04 -1.17 6.65
CA ALA A 22 -35.60 0.18 6.73
C ALA A 22 -34.77 1.25 6.01
N GLN A 23 -33.50 0.98 5.73
CA GLN A 23 -32.59 1.89 5.01
C GLN A 23 -32.71 1.79 3.48
N GLY A 24 -33.55 0.89 3.00
CA GLY A 24 -33.80 0.67 1.58
C GLY A 24 -32.77 -0.26 0.91
N PRO A 25 -32.99 -0.60 -0.36
CA PRO A 25 -32.07 -1.46 -1.10
C PRO A 25 -30.76 -0.73 -1.36
N CYS A 26 -29.64 -1.36 -1.00
CA CYS A 26 -28.28 -0.91 -1.32
C CYS A 26 -27.65 -1.89 -2.31
N ILE A 27 -27.18 -1.37 -3.43
CA ILE A 27 -26.48 -2.16 -4.46
C ILE A 27 -25.00 -1.78 -4.42
N PHE A 28 -24.14 -2.78 -4.33
CA PHE A 28 -22.69 -2.59 -4.38
C PHE A 28 -22.19 -2.73 -5.82
N GLU A 29 -21.74 -1.62 -6.39
CA GLU A 29 -21.16 -1.57 -7.72
C GLU A 29 -19.67 -1.17 -7.61
N PRO A 30 -18.72 -2.11 -7.76
CA PRO A 30 -17.31 -1.78 -7.76
C PRO A 30 -16.92 -1.00 -9.02
N THR A 31 -16.03 -0.03 -8.88
CA THR A 31 -15.52 0.76 -9.99
C THR A 31 -14.19 0.24 -10.51
N GLU A 32 -13.74 0.75 -11.66
CA GLU A 32 -12.40 0.51 -12.17
C GLU A 32 -11.33 1.04 -11.21
N LEU A 33 -10.13 0.45 -11.30
CA LEU A 33 -8.96 0.91 -10.55
C LEU A 33 -8.55 2.31 -11.00
N MET A 34 -8.28 3.17 -10.02
CA MET A 34 -7.87 4.54 -10.29
C MET A 34 -6.90 5.03 -9.22
N SER A 35 -6.15 6.10 -9.54
CA SER A 35 -5.24 6.77 -8.59
C SER A 35 -5.99 7.34 -7.38
N HIS A 36 -5.29 7.54 -6.26
CA HIS A 36 -5.89 8.11 -5.05
C HIS A 36 -6.53 9.48 -5.31
N SER A 37 -5.84 10.36 -6.02
CA SER A 37 -6.36 11.69 -6.38
C SER A 37 -7.66 11.60 -7.19
N ARG A 38 -7.75 10.66 -8.13
CA ARG A 38 -8.96 10.45 -8.95
C ARG A 38 -10.13 9.93 -8.11
N LYS A 39 -9.87 9.01 -7.14
CA LYS A 39 -10.91 8.50 -6.22
C LYS A 39 -11.58 9.64 -5.45
N PHE A 40 -10.78 10.54 -4.85
CA PHE A 40 -11.31 11.67 -4.09
C PHE A 40 -12.04 12.69 -4.96
N ASN A 41 -11.56 12.95 -6.19
CA ASN A 41 -12.29 13.77 -7.14
C ASN A 41 -13.65 13.16 -7.51
N GLN A 42 -13.74 11.86 -7.70
CA GLN A 42 -14.99 11.17 -7.99
C GLN A 42 -15.95 11.21 -6.79
N LEU A 43 -15.43 11.01 -5.56
CA LEU A 43 -16.19 11.11 -4.32
C LEU A 43 -16.80 12.52 -4.15
N ASN A 44 -15.98 13.56 -4.30
CA ASN A 44 -16.40 14.95 -4.18
C ASN A 44 -17.39 15.41 -5.26
N ASN A 45 -17.43 14.73 -6.40
CA ASN A 45 -18.38 14.98 -7.48
C ASN A 45 -19.60 14.02 -7.44
N ASN A 46 -19.83 13.33 -6.32
CA ASN A 46 -20.93 12.39 -6.12
C ASN A 46 -20.98 11.27 -7.19
N LYS A 47 -19.82 10.86 -7.71
CA LYS A 47 -19.69 9.73 -8.65
C LYS A 47 -19.22 8.46 -7.97
N LEU A 48 -18.78 8.58 -6.71
CA LEU A 48 -18.52 7.50 -5.78
C LEU A 48 -19.18 7.85 -4.45
N ASP A 49 -19.73 6.85 -3.80
CA ASP A 49 -20.37 7.00 -2.48
C ASP A 49 -19.39 6.71 -1.35
N ILE A 50 -18.42 5.82 -1.59
CA ILE A 50 -17.44 5.39 -0.59
C ILE A 50 -16.09 5.09 -1.23
N VAL A 51 -15.02 5.39 -0.49
CA VAL A 51 -13.63 5.10 -0.88
C VAL A 51 -12.89 4.48 0.30
N GLY A 52 -12.26 3.33 0.11
CA GLY A 52 -11.29 2.79 1.07
C GLY A 52 -9.95 3.47 0.88
N ASN A 53 -9.42 4.08 1.96
CA ASN A 53 -8.09 4.68 1.96
C ASN A 53 -7.48 4.70 3.36
N VAL A 54 -6.18 4.99 3.45
CA VAL A 54 -5.52 5.33 4.71
C VAL A 54 -5.89 6.77 5.07
N SER A 55 -6.17 7.02 6.34
CA SER A 55 -6.54 8.35 6.80
C SER A 55 -5.32 9.26 6.91
N SER A 56 -5.51 10.53 6.56
CA SER A 56 -4.55 11.62 6.83
C SER A 56 -5.34 12.90 7.10
N THR A 57 -4.72 13.89 7.72
CA THR A 57 -5.36 15.17 8.02
C THR A 57 -5.91 15.86 6.76
N ASP A 58 -5.18 15.80 5.64
CA ASP A 58 -5.62 16.34 4.36
C ASP A 58 -6.85 15.60 3.82
N LEU A 59 -6.86 14.29 3.88
CA LEU A 59 -7.98 13.48 3.39
C LEU A 59 -9.23 13.64 4.27
N GLU A 60 -9.07 13.74 5.59
CA GLU A 60 -10.18 14.01 6.53
C GLU A 60 -10.78 15.41 6.35
N ALA A 61 -10.02 16.37 5.84
CA ALA A 61 -10.55 17.68 5.45
C ALA A 61 -11.36 17.64 4.14
N ARG A 62 -11.16 16.63 3.30
CA ARG A 62 -11.78 16.51 1.96
C ARG A 62 -12.96 15.55 1.92
N ALA A 63 -13.10 14.65 2.88
CA ALA A 63 -14.16 13.65 2.94
C ALA A 63 -14.49 13.29 4.39
N GLN A 64 -15.73 12.85 4.63
CA GLN A 64 -16.17 12.39 5.93
C GLN A 64 -15.56 11.01 6.25
N PRO A 65 -14.67 10.87 7.25
CA PRO A 65 -14.06 9.59 7.58
C PRO A 65 -15.03 8.69 8.37
N VAL A 66 -15.07 7.42 8.00
CA VAL A 66 -15.61 6.34 8.83
C VAL A 66 -14.42 5.64 9.47
N LYS A 67 -14.12 5.96 10.74
CA LYS A 67 -12.90 5.52 11.43
C LYS A 67 -12.99 4.07 11.91
N ILE A 68 -13.12 3.13 10.98
CA ILE A 68 -13.06 1.68 11.24
C ILE A 68 -11.77 1.14 10.63
N PRO A 69 -10.80 0.68 11.46
CA PRO A 69 -9.51 0.20 10.97
C PRO A 69 -9.65 -1.17 10.31
N VAL A 70 -10.00 -1.22 9.04
CA VAL A 70 -10.28 -2.45 8.29
C VAL A 70 -9.08 -3.42 8.23
N HIS A 71 -7.87 -2.93 8.38
CA HIS A 71 -6.64 -3.73 8.48
C HIS A 71 -6.05 -3.77 9.90
N MET A 72 -6.80 -3.34 10.93
CA MET A 72 -6.37 -3.37 12.34
C MET A 72 -4.98 -2.75 12.59
N GLY A 73 -4.63 -1.67 11.87
CA GLY A 73 -3.32 -1.02 11.98
C GLY A 73 -2.17 -1.68 11.18
N LEU A 74 -2.41 -2.82 10.54
CA LEU A 74 -1.37 -3.54 9.78
C LEU A 74 -0.95 -2.82 8.49
N HIS A 75 -1.70 -1.82 8.05
CA HIS A 75 -1.36 -1.08 6.84
C HIS A 75 -0.03 -0.31 6.97
N GLY A 76 0.31 0.18 8.15
CA GLY A 76 1.59 0.81 8.45
C GLY A 76 2.75 -0.16 8.70
N VAL A 77 2.48 -1.47 8.77
CA VAL A 77 3.51 -2.50 8.96
C VAL A 77 4.02 -2.94 7.59
N ARG A 78 5.27 -2.58 7.27
CA ARG A 78 5.90 -2.87 5.96
C ARG A 78 7.06 -3.83 6.11
N LEU A 79 7.09 -4.85 5.24
CA LEU A 79 8.25 -5.69 5.02
C LEU A 79 8.95 -5.26 3.72
N LEU A 80 10.23 -5.53 3.63
CA LEU A 80 11.04 -5.12 2.49
C LEU A 80 11.12 -6.25 1.46
N VAL A 81 10.69 -5.99 0.22
CA VAL A 81 11.04 -6.85 -0.90
C VAL A 81 12.41 -6.44 -1.40
N VAL A 82 13.31 -7.40 -1.50
CA VAL A 82 14.70 -7.20 -1.88
C VAL A 82 15.09 -8.14 -3.00
N ARG A 83 16.21 -7.86 -3.67
CA ARG A 83 16.76 -8.78 -4.69
C ARG A 83 17.42 -9.99 -4.02
N LYS A 84 17.11 -11.19 -4.49
CA LYS A 84 17.75 -12.44 -4.05
C LYS A 84 19.28 -12.34 -4.18
N GLY A 85 19.97 -12.83 -3.16
CA GLY A 85 21.43 -12.77 -3.07
C GLY A 85 21.98 -11.41 -2.59
N GLN A 86 21.11 -10.44 -2.26
CA GLN A 86 21.50 -9.16 -1.67
C GLN A 86 21.03 -9.01 -0.21
N GLU A 87 20.48 -10.05 0.38
CA GLU A 87 19.96 -10.06 1.76
C GLU A 87 21.04 -9.69 2.78
N ALA A 88 22.30 -10.04 2.48
CA ALA A 88 23.44 -9.71 3.34
C ALA A 88 23.62 -8.19 3.59
N LYS A 89 23.21 -7.34 2.65
CA LYS A 89 23.21 -5.88 2.84
C LYS A 89 22.34 -5.44 4.01
N PHE A 90 21.26 -6.18 4.26
CA PHE A 90 20.27 -5.87 5.29
C PHE A 90 20.66 -6.41 6.66
N ASN A 91 21.56 -7.40 6.73
CA ASN A 91 22.01 -8.00 7.99
C ASN A 91 22.72 -7.03 8.93
N THR A 92 23.26 -5.92 8.41
CA THR A 92 23.95 -4.89 9.19
C THR A 92 23.06 -3.73 9.60
N ILE A 93 21.85 -3.65 9.07
CA ILE A 93 20.88 -2.58 9.37
C ILE A 93 20.33 -2.79 10.78
N ARG A 94 20.48 -1.78 11.64
CA ARG A 94 19.98 -1.78 13.03
C ARG A 94 19.19 -0.52 13.35
N THR A 95 19.43 0.54 12.61
CA THR A 95 18.82 1.86 12.80
C THR A 95 18.25 2.39 11.49
N LEU A 96 17.44 3.42 11.59
CA LEU A 96 16.93 4.13 10.42
C LEU A 96 18.08 4.79 9.62
N ASP A 97 19.12 5.24 10.32
CA ASP A 97 20.31 5.84 9.68
C ASP A 97 21.06 4.82 8.82
N ASP A 98 21.15 3.57 9.26
CA ASP A 98 21.76 2.53 8.44
C ASP A 98 20.95 2.29 7.16
N LEU A 99 19.61 2.31 7.27
CA LEU A 99 18.72 2.11 6.14
C LEU A 99 18.77 3.27 5.12
N ARG A 100 19.15 4.49 5.54
CA ARG A 100 19.38 5.65 4.66
C ARG A 100 20.49 5.46 3.61
N ASN A 101 21.33 4.45 3.77
CA ASN A 101 22.31 4.10 2.74
C ASN A 101 21.70 3.28 1.58
N LEU A 102 20.45 2.94 1.67
CA LEU A 102 19.72 2.12 0.69
C LEU A 102 18.54 2.92 0.11
N THR A 103 18.26 2.68 -1.18
CA THR A 103 17.24 3.39 -1.92
C THR A 103 15.95 2.57 -2.00
N ALA A 104 14.84 3.13 -1.51
CA ALA A 104 13.52 2.57 -1.66
C ALA A 104 12.91 2.85 -3.03
N GLY A 105 12.19 1.88 -3.59
CA GLY A 105 11.29 2.10 -4.71
C GLY A 105 9.85 2.20 -4.23
N VAL A 106 9.14 3.26 -4.62
CA VAL A 106 7.76 3.51 -4.19
C VAL A 106 6.91 4.12 -5.31
N ILE A 107 5.61 3.97 -5.23
CA ILE A 107 4.67 4.69 -6.10
C ILE A 107 4.48 6.10 -5.56
N HIS A 108 4.40 7.07 -6.46
CA HIS A 108 4.39 8.50 -6.13
C HIS A 108 3.30 8.88 -5.11
N ASP A 109 2.09 8.34 -5.23
CA ASP A 109 0.94 8.67 -4.39
C ASP A 109 0.70 7.69 -3.21
N TRP A 110 1.69 6.88 -2.86
CA TRP A 110 1.59 6.03 -1.68
C TRP A 110 1.85 6.82 -0.40
N GLN A 111 1.11 6.51 0.66
CA GLN A 111 1.36 7.09 1.99
C GLN A 111 2.79 6.82 2.48
N VAL A 112 3.32 5.62 2.25
CA VAL A 112 4.70 5.29 2.64
C VAL A 112 5.73 6.19 1.95
N THR A 113 5.43 6.75 0.79
CA THR A 113 6.28 7.71 0.08
C THR A 113 6.44 8.99 0.88
N GLU A 114 5.35 9.52 1.40
CA GLU A 114 5.34 10.69 2.29
C GLU A 114 6.13 10.41 3.58
N VAL A 115 5.85 9.28 4.24
CA VAL A 115 6.57 8.85 5.45
C VAL A 115 8.08 8.73 5.23
N LEU A 116 8.51 8.13 4.12
CA LEU A 116 9.93 7.99 3.79
C LEU A 116 10.58 9.35 3.51
N ASN A 117 9.90 10.24 2.80
CA ASN A 117 10.37 11.61 2.54
C ASN A 117 10.55 12.42 3.82
N GLU A 118 9.56 12.40 4.72
CA GLU A 118 9.62 13.10 6.01
C GLU A 118 10.78 12.61 6.89
N ASN A 119 11.17 11.34 6.72
CA ASN A 119 12.31 10.75 7.42
C ASN A 119 13.64 10.85 6.63
N ASN A 120 13.69 11.65 5.55
CA ASN A 120 14.87 11.85 4.69
C ASN A 120 15.45 10.53 4.16
N MET A 121 14.59 9.56 3.82
CA MET A 121 15.00 8.31 3.22
C MET A 121 15.23 8.48 1.72
N PRO A 122 16.30 7.90 1.12
CA PRO A 122 16.46 7.90 -0.32
C PRO A 122 15.34 7.11 -0.99
N ILE A 123 14.60 7.76 -1.89
CA ILE A 123 13.53 7.12 -2.63
C ILE A 123 13.67 7.34 -4.14
N VAL A 124 13.17 6.40 -4.92
CA VAL A 124 12.88 6.55 -6.35
C VAL A 124 11.41 6.25 -6.55
N THR A 125 10.70 7.22 -7.10
CA THR A 125 9.26 7.11 -7.37
C THR A 125 9.01 6.61 -8.80
N ASN A 126 7.90 5.91 -8.99
CA ASN A 126 7.37 5.54 -10.30
C ASN A 126 5.84 5.55 -10.25
N ASP A 127 5.19 5.74 -11.39
CA ASP A 127 3.74 5.69 -11.50
C ASP A 127 3.24 4.29 -11.88
N GLU A 128 4.13 3.43 -12.40
CA GLU A 128 3.82 2.06 -12.77
C GLU A 128 4.31 1.07 -11.70
N TYR A 129 3.38 0.37 -11.07
CA TYR A 129 3.67 -0.58 -9.98
C TYR A 129 4.63 -1.69 -10.39
N GLU A 130 4.45 -2.27 -11.58
CA GLU A 130 5.29 -3.35 -12.09
C GLU A 130 6.72 -2.87 -12.41
N ALA A 131 6.89 -1.57 -12.72
CA ALA A 131 8.20 -0.99 -12.95
C ALA A 131 9.10 -1.06 -11.71
N LEU A 132 8.54 -0.95 -10.49
CA LEU A 132 9.31 -1.06 -9.25
C LEU A 132 10.02 -2.43 -9.16
N PHE A 133 9.32 -3.51 -9.48
CA PHE A 133 9.90 -4.86 -9.42
C PHE A 133 10.97 -5.07 -10.49
N ARG A 134 10.77 -4.51 -11.69
CA ARG A 134 11.82 -4.51 -12.75
C ARG A 134 13.05 -3.72 -12.32
N MET A 135 12.85 -2.58 -11.63
CA MET A 135 13.96 -1.77 -11.11
C MET A 135 14.71 -2.49 -10.00
N LEU A 136 13.99 -3.14 -9.09
CA LEU A 136 14.58 -3.94 -8.02
C LEU A 136 15.42 -5.11 -8.57
N ASP A 137 14.86 -5.87 -9.50
CA ASP A 137 15.54 -6.99 -10.14
C ASP A 137 16.82 -6.56 -10.85
N ARG A 138 16.82 -5.36 -11.47
CA ARG A 138 17.98 -4.76 -12.15
C ARG A 138 18.94 -4.01 -11.20
N GLY A 139 18.66 -3.99 -9.91
CA GLY A 139 19.50 -3.32 -8.91
C GLY A 139 19.52 -1.79 -9.01
N ARG A 140 18.47 -1.17 -9.55
CA ARG A 140 18.30 0.29 -9.61
C ARG A 140 17.73 0.87 -8.34
N ILE A 141 17.11 0.04 -7.52
CA ILE A 141 16.65 0.31 -6.16
C ILE A 141 17.06 -0.87 -5.30
N ASP A 142 17.14 -0.69 -3.99
CA ASP A 142 17.57 -1.72 -3.05
C ASP A 142 16.41 -2.49 -2.44
N TYR A 143 15.26 -1.83 -2.23
CA TYR A 143 14.08 -2.46 -1.65
C TYR A 143 12.75 -1.79 -2.06
N ILE A 144 11.65 -2.53 -1.90
CA ILE A 144 10.28 -2.04 -2.04
C ILE A 144 9.55 -2.32 -0.72
N PRO A 145 9.05 -1.29 0.02
CA PRO A 145 8.32 -1.48 1.27
C PRO A 145 6.85 -1.80 1.00
N LEU A 146 6.46 -3.06 1.11
CA LEU A 146 5.07 -3.52 0.92
C LEU A 146 4.41 -3.87 2.25
N ALA A 147 3.08 -3.72 2.32
CA ALA A 147 2.32 -4.07 3.52
C ALA A 147 2.44 -5.57 3.83
N ILE A 148 2.51 -5.90 5.12
CA ILE A 148 2.70 -7.28 5.60
C ILE A 148 1.63 -8.25 5.07
N PHE A 149 0.42 -7.79 4.83
CA PHE A 149 -0.67 -8.63 4.33
C PHE A 149 -0.63 -8.89 2.82
N GLU A 150 0.22 -8.18 2.05
CA GLU A 150 0.33 -8.33 0.60
C GLU A 150 1.69 -8.84 0.12
N VAL A 151 2.77 -8.53 0.85
CA VAL A 151 4.16 -8.72 0.41
C VAL A 151 4.47 -10.12 -0.12
N PHE A 152 4.02 -11.16 0.57
CA PHE A 152 4.31 -12.55 0.18
C PHE A 152 3.59 -12.95 -1.11
N GLN A 153 2.37 -12.47 -1.30
CA GLN A 153 1.61 -12.72 -2.54
C GLN A 153 2.21 -11.95 -3.72
N GLU A 154 2.68 -10.73 -3.48
CA GLU A 154 3.32 -9.91 -4.51
C GLU A 154 4.63 -10.55 -5.01
N VAL A 155 5.45 -11.09 -4.11
CA VAL A 155 6.65 -11.85 -4.50
C VAL A 155 6.28 -13.13 -5.24
N LYS A 156 5.30 -13.88 -4.73
CA LYS A 156 4.84 -15.15 -5.34
C LYS A 156 4.31 -14.99 -6.76
N LYS A 157 3.64 -13.87 -7.04
CA LYS A 157 3.08 -13.56 -8.37
C LYS A 157 4.14 -13.22 -9.42
N ARG A 158 5.40 -13.00 -9.01
CA ARG A 158 6.48 -12.54 -9.89
C ARG A 158 7.67 -13.50 -9.92
N PRO A 159 7.45 -14.78 -10.30
CA PRO A 159 8.52 -15.77 -10.35
C PRO A 159 9.59 -15.44 -11.39
N GLN A 160 9.30 -14.53 -12.33
CA GLN A 160 10.24 -14.06 -13.35
C GLN A 160 11.33 -13.14 -12.81
N TYR A 161 11.15 -12.54 -11.61
CA TYR A 161 12.15 -11.69 -10.98
C TYR A 161 12.89 -12.42 -9.86
N ALA A 162 14.18 -12.15 -9.74
CA ALA A 162 15.01 -12.68 -8.66
C ALA A 162 14.81 -11.84 -7.37
N ILE A 163 13.60 -11.88 -6.79
CA ILE A 163 13.22 -11.11 -5.60
C ILE A 163 12.78 -12.01 -4.45
N THR A 164 12.89 -11.52 -3.22
CA THR A 164 12.45 -12.21 -1.99
C THR A 164 12.02 -11.19 -0.94
N VAL A 165 11.40 -11.65 0.15
CA VAL A 165 11.10 -10.83 1.31
C VAL A 165 12.29 -10.86 2.27
N GLU A 166 12.75 -9.71 2.73
CA GLU A 166 13.75 -9.55 3.77
C GLU A 166 13.06 -9.85 5.14
N PRO A 167 13.58 -10.81 5.93
CA PRO A 167 12.81 -11.35 7.07
C PRO A 167 13.05 -10.61 8.40
N THR A 168 14.02 -9.68 8.49
CA THR A 168 14.49 -9.15 9.76
C THR A 168 14.13 -7.68 10.00
N ILE A 169 13.81 -6.93 8.93
CA ILE A 169 13.50 -5.50 9.00
C ILE A 169 12.00 -5.29 8.81
N VAL A 170 11.41 -4.59 9.75
CA VAL A 170 10.03 -4.13 9.70
C VAL A 170 10.01 -2.63 9.82
N LEU A 171 9.46 -1.93 8.82
CA LEU A 171 9.11 -0.53 8.97
C LEU A 171 7.70 -0.45 9.56
N ASN A 172 7.54 0.36 10.60
CA ASN A 172 6.24 0.55 11.23
C ASN A 172 5.98 2.04 11.44
N TYR A 173 4.81 2.50 10.97
CA TYR A 173 4.35 3.87 11.15
C TYR A 173 2.83 3.89 11.38
N PRO A 174 2.28 4.92 12.05
CA PRO A 174 0.84 5.07 12.24
C PRO A 174 0.08 5.11 10.91
N SER A 175 -1.04 4.37 10.85
CA SER A 175 -1.87 4.29 9.64
C SER A 175 -3.36 4.15 9.98
#